data_f887a07d6b7068739127a5c788e0dc89
#
_entry.id   f887a07d6b7068739127a5c788e0dc89
#
_cell.length_a   1.000
_cell.length_b   1.000
_cell.length_c   1.000
_cell.angle_alpha   90.00
_cell.angle_beta   90.00
_cell.angle_gamma   90.00
#
_symmetry.space_group_name_H-M   'P 1'
#
loop_
_entity.id
_entity.type
_entity.pdbx_description
1 polymer ?
#
loop_
_entity_poly.entity_id
_entity_poly.type
_entity_poly.pdbx_seq_one_letter_code
_entity_poly.pdbx_strand_id
1 'polypeptide(L)'
;HGGYSSDARWLVDVIKNSKLNNIGTLPDFGNFCIRSKPEQLSDWGALGGCAVEYDKYKGVQELLPFARSVSAKSINFDEEGNCIEIDFFKMMKIVKKFGYGGYVSIEYEGTSHSEMDGIALTKRLMKKAWEAA
;
A
#
# COMPACT_ATOMS: atom_id res chain seq x y z
N HIS A 1 3.81 -9.61 3.04
CA HIS A 1 4.46 -9.13 1.83
C HIS A 1 4.69 -10.26 0.84
N GLY A 2 4.24 -10.11 -0.39
CA GLY A 2 4.48 -11.06 -1.47
C GLY A 2 3.65 -12.34 -1.41
N GLY A 3 3.67 -13.08 -2.51
CA GLY A 3 2.95 -14.32 -2.63
C GLY A 3 1.43 -14.17 -2.55
N TYR A 4 0.77 -15.16 -1.99
CA TYR A 4 -0.70 -15.20 -1.92
C TYR A 4 -1.32 -14.03 -1.14
N SER A 5 -0.67 -13.53 -0.09
CA SER A 5 -1.21 -12.40 0.70
C SER A 5 -1.23 -11.07 -0.06
N SER A 6 -0.56 -10.98 -1.21
CA SER A 6 -0.62 -9.84 -2.12
C SER A 6 -1.78 -9.92 -3.14
N ASP A 7 -2.49 -11.06 -3.23
CA ASP A 7 -3.79 -11.16 -3.91
C ASP A 7 -4.88 -10.81 -2.89
N ALA A 8 -5.49 -9.62 -3.06
CA ALA A 8 -6.50 -9.14 -2.13
C ALA A 8 -7.70 -10.08 -2.01
N ARG A 9 -8.11 -10.72 -3.11
CA ARG A 9 -9.25 -11.67 -3.11
C ARG A 9 -8.94 -12.89 -2.24
N TRP A 10 -7.73 -13.45 -2.41
CA TRP A 10 -7.30 -14.58 -1.60
C TRP A 10 -7.30 -14.22 -0.11
N LEU A 11 -6.75 -13.06 0.24
CA LEU A 11 -6.69 -12.61 1.64
C LEU A 11 -8.09 -12.37 2.22
N VAL A 12 -8.98 -11.74 1.44
CA VAL A 12 -10.40 -11.53 1.84
C VAL A 12 -11.10 -12.86 2.07
N ASP A 13 -10.88 -13.85 1.20
CA ASP A 13 -11.48 -15.19 1.36
C ASP A 13 -10.96 -15.90 2.61
N VAL A 14 -9.66 -15.79 2.92
CA VAL A 14 -9.10 -16.33 4.16
C VAL A 14 -9.77 -15.70 5.39
N ILE A 15 -9.92 -14.36 5.41
CA ILE A 15 -10.55 -13.65 6.53
C ILE A 15 -12.01 -14.08 6.70
N LYS A 16 -12.79 -14.10 5.61
CA LYS A 16 -14.20 -14.51 5.63
C LYS A 16 -14.37 -15.96 6.11
N ASN A 17 -13.52 -16.87 5.62
CA ASN A 17 -13.61 -18.29 5.95
C ASN A 17 -13.12 -18.61 7.35
N SER A 18 -12.28 -17.76 7.95
CA SER A 18 -11.83 -17.95 9.33
C SER A 18 -12.96 -17.84 10.36
N LYS A 19 -14.03 -17.11 10.03
CA LYS A 19 -15.17 -16.79 10.93
C LYS A 19 -14.74 -16.10 12.23
N LEU A 20 -13.56 -15.49 12.25
CA LEU A 20 -13.01 -14.78 13.40
C LEU A 20 -13.29 -13.28 13.28
N ASN A 21 -13.64 -12.62 14.38
CA ASN A 21 -13.92 -11.16 14.43
C ASN A 21 -12.75 -10.34 14.98
N ASN A 22 -11.70 -10.99 15.44
CA ASN A 22 -10.49 -10.34 15.98
C ASN A 22 -9.34 -10.26 14.96
N ILE A 23 -9.56 -10.64 13.71
CA ILE A 23 -8.62 -10.49 12.59
C ILE A 23 -9.08 -9.41 11.62
N GLY A 24 -8.16 -8.95 10.79
CA GLY A 24 -8.47 -7.97 9.75
C GLY A 24 -7.29 -7.77 8.82
N THR A 25 -7.38 -6.77 7.96
CA THR A 25 -6.33 -6.41 7.02
C THR A 25 -5.59 -5.15 7.46
N LEU A 26 -4.40 -5.00 6.93
CA LEU A 26 -3.63 -3.77 6.85
C LEU A 26 -3.38 -3.48 5.36
N PRO A 27 -4.35 -2.87 4.64
CA PRO A 27 -4.11 -2.49 3.26
C PRO A 27 -2.90 -1.57 3.16
N ASP A 28 -1.89 -2.02 2.44
CA ASP A 28 -0.69 -1.24 2.14
C ASP A 28 -0.76 -0.76 0.70
N PHE A 29 -0.28 0.45 0.41
CA PHE A 29 -0.40 1.04 -0.91
C PHE A 29 0.51 0.39 -1.97
N GLY A 30 1.57 -0.33 -1.57
CA GLY A 30 2.56 -0.93 -2.46
C GLY A 30 2.68 -2.45 -2.45
N ASN A 31 2.13 -3.16 -1.45
CA ASN A 31 2.40 -4.59 -1.23
C ASN A 31 1.49 -5.53 -2.03
N PHE A 32 1.46 -5.37 -3.35
CA PHE A 32 0.61 -6.15 -4.25
C PHE A 32 1.38 -7.06 -5.23
N CYS A 33 2.66 -7.33 -4.97
CA CYS A 33 3.45 -8.25 -5.78
C CYS A 33 3.15 -9.70 -5.41
N ILE A 34 2.44 -10.43 -6.30
CA ILE A 34 2.15 -11.85 -6.13
C ILE A 34 3.39 -12.70 -6.40
N ARG A 35 4.18 -12.34 -7.42
CA ARG A 35 5.39 -13.07 -7.80
C ARG A 35 6.49 -12.12 -8.23
N SER A 36 7.62 -12.15 -7.52
CA SER A 36 8.82 -11.41 -7.86
C SER A 36 9.51 -12.01 -9.10
N LYS A 37 10.34 -11.21 -9.78
CA LYS A 37 11.20 -11.71 -10.86
C LYS A 37 12.29 -12.61 -10.28
N PRO A 38 12.66 -13.72 -10.98
CA PRO A 38 13.64 -14.69 -10.45
C PRO A 38 14.99 -14.11 -10.09
N GLU A 39 15.48 -13.15 -10.89
CA GLU A 39 16.77 -12.48 -10.71
C GLU A 39 16.82 -11.53 -9.49
N GLN A 40 15.73 -11.35 -8.79
CA GLN A 40 15.59 -10.36 -7.73
C GLN A 40 15.10 -10.95 -6.40
N LEU A 41 15.23 -12.27 -6.25
CA LEU A 41 14.84 -12.99 -5.03
C LEU A 41 15.72 -12.68 -3.81
N SER A 42 16.85 -11.97 -3.98
CA SER A 42 17.81 -11.67 -2.89
C SER A 42 17.41 -10.49 -2.02
N ASP A 43 16.58 -9.57 -2.51
CA ASP A 43 16.16 -8.39 -1.77
C ASP A 43 14.65 -8.46 -1.51
N TRP A 44 14.26 -8.53 -0.27
CA TRP A 44 12.91 -8.59 0.30
C TRP A 44 11.76 -7.93 -0.51
N GLY A 45 11.83 -8.06 -1.83
CA GLY A 45 10.72 -7.92 -2.79
C GLY A 45 10.24 -6.51 -3.12
N ALA A 46 10.67 -5.47 -2.42
CA ALA A 46 10.05 -4.15 -2.60
C ALA A 46 10.58 -3.37 -3.82
N LEU A 47 11.85 -3.48 -4.14
CA LEU A 47 12.48 -2.67 -5.19
C LEU A 47 12.87 -3.45 -6.44
N GLY A 48 12.84 -4.75 -6.36
CA GLY A 48 13.42 -5.63 -7.36
C GLY A 48 12.59 -5.90 -8.61
N GLY A 49 11.40 -5.37 -8.71
CA GLY A 49 10.49 -5.60 -9.84
C GLY A 49 9.59 -6.83 -9.66
N CYS A 50 8.34 -6.62 -9.91
CA CYS A 50 7.30 -7.65 -9.84
C CYS A 50 7.07 -8.28 -11.21
N ALA A 51 6.99 -9.62 -11.26
CA ALA A 51 6.63 -10.35 -12.47
C ALA A 51 5.11 -10.48 -12.61
N VAL A 52 4.39 -10.57 -11.48
CA VAL A 52 2.92 -10.63 -11.45
C VAL A 52 2.43 -9.77 -10.30
N GLU A 53 1.81 -8.65 -10.62
CA GLU A 53 1.28 -7.69 -9.65
C GLU A 53 -0.27 -7.74 -9.67
N TYR A 54 -0.88 -7.68 -8.49
CA TYR A 54 -2.31 -7.38 -8.35
C TYR A 54 -2.52 -5.87 -8.48
N ASP A 55 -3.64 -5.44 -9.07
CA ASP A 55 -3.96 -4.01 -9.11
C ASP A 55 -4.09 -3.45 -7.69
N LYS A 56 -3.13 -2.61 -7.28
CA LYS A 56 -3.03 -2.05 -5.93
C LYS A 56 -4.25 -1.22 -5.53
N TYR A 57 -4.83 -0.48 -6.47
CA TYR A 57 -6.00 0.36 -6.20
C TYR A 57 -7.26 -0.48 -5.96
N LYS A 58 -7.45 -1.50 -6.79
CA LYS A 58 -8.50 -2.50 -6.60
C LYS A 58 -8.29 -3.28 -5.31
N GLY A 59 -7.05 -3.70 -5.05
CA GLY A 59 -6.69 -4.45 -3.85
C GLY A 59 -6.99 -3.68 -2.57
N VAL A 60 -6.64 -2.39 -2.50
CA VAL A 60 -7.00 -1.54 -1.36
C VAL A 60 -8.52 -1.45 -1.20
N GLN A 61 -9.29 -1.27 -2.29
CA GLN A 61 -10.75 -1.25 -2.22
C GLN A 61 -11.34 -2.54 -1.64
N GLU A 62 -10.80 -3.69 -2.04
CA GLU A 62 -11.28 -5.00 -1.58
C GLU A 62 -10.91 -5.29 -0.12
N LEU A 63 -9.77 -4.76 0.35
CA LEU A 63 -9.27 -4.97 1.71
C LEU A 63 -9.86 -4.00 2.73
N LEU A 64 -10.25 -2.78 2.33
CA LEU A 64 -10.77 -1.73 3.22
C LEU A 64 -11.93 -2.18 4.12
N PRO A 65 -12.91 -3.00 3.68
CA PRO A 65 -14.00 -3.49 4.55
C PRO A 65 -13.51 -4.27 5.77
N PHE A 66 -12.30 -4.80 5.73
CA PHE A 66 -11.68 -5.60 6.79
C PHE A 66 -10.52 -4.87 7.47
N ALA A 67 -10.25 -3.61 7.10
CA ALA A 67 -9.08 -2.88 7.55
C ALA A 67 -9.14 -2.54 9.04
N ARG A 68 -8.06 -2.81 9.76
CA ARG A 68 -7.80 -2.36 11.13
C ARG A 68 -6.87 -1.14 11.17
N SER A 69 -6.00 -1.02 10.18
CA SER A 69 -5.20 0.15 9.88
C SER A 69 -4.94 0.17 8.37
N VAL A 70 -4.38 1.26 7.84
CA VAL A 70 -3.94 1.42 6.46
C VAL A 70 -2.48 1.87 6.48
N SER A 71 -1.65 1.35 5.56
CA SER A 71 -0.26 1.77 5.38
C SER A 71 -0.11 2.59 4.09
N ALA A 72 0.26 3.86 4.24
CA ALA A 72 0.60 4.74 3.13
C ALA A 72 2.08 4.55 2.77
N LYS A 73 2.38 3.47 2.05
CA LYS A 73 3.71 3.18 1.54
C LYS A 73 4.10 4.16 0.43
N SER A 74 5.36 4.62 0.49
CA SER A 74 6.01 5.39 -0.55
C SER A 74 7.43 4.87 -0.79
N ILE A 75 7.95 5.08 -2.00
CA ILE A 75 9.28 4.59 -2.40
C ILE A 75 10.09 5.77 -2.95
N ASN A 76 9.89 6.15 -4.20
CA ASN A 76 10.61 7.26 -4.82
C ASN A 76 9.70 8.46 -5.06
N PHE A 77 10.29 9.65 -5.03
CA PHE A 77 9.56 10.90 -5.26
C PHE A 77 10.11 11.60 -6.51
N ASP A 78 9.20 12.22 -7.28
CA ASP A 78 9.55 13.15 -8.34
C ASP A 78 9.92 14.54 -7.77
N GLU A 79 10.27 15.48 -8.66
CA GLU A 79 10.67 16.85 -8.30
C GLU A 79 9.52 17.63 -7.63
N GLU A 80 8.27 17.28 -7.91
CA GLU A 80 7.06 17.87 -7.33
C GLU A 80 6.67 17.23 -5.99
N GLY A 81 7.38 16.18 -5.56
CA GLY A 81 7.16 15.43 -4.33
C GLY A 81 5.99 14.44 -4.41
N ASN A 82 5.61 14.00 -5.61
CA ASN A 82 4.66 12.90 -5.78
C ASN A 82 5.41 11.56 -5.75
N CYS A 83 4.78 10.52 -5.22
CA CYS A 83 5.35 9.17 -5.28
C CYS A 83 5.25 8.62 -6.71
N ILE A 84 6.38 8.15 -7.25
CA ILE A 84 6.49 7.69 -8.64
C ILE A 84 5.69 6.40 -8.85
N GLU A 85 5.76 5.46 -7.91
CA GLU A 85 5.18 4.13 -8.06
C GLU A 85 3.70 4.06 -7.68
N ILE A 86 3.22 5.07 -6.92
CA ILE A 86 1.88 5.05 -6.34
C ILE A 86 1.24 6.42 -6.49
N ASP A 87 0.12 6.47 -7.20
CA ASP A 87 -0.72 7.67 -7.27
C ASP A 87 -1.47 7.86 -5.95
N PHE A 88 -0.93 8.70 -5.07
CA PHE A 88 -1.51 8.99 -3.77
C PHE A 88 -2.86 9.70 -3.86
N PHE A 89 -3.09 10.52 -4.90
CA PHE A 89 -4.38 11.20 -5.08
C PHE A 89 -5.48 10.19 -5.35
N LYS A 90 -5.22 9.24 -6.26
CA LYS A 90 -6.12 8.13 -6.54
C LYS A 90 -6.34 7.25 -5.31
N MET A 91 -5.27 6.94 -4.57
CA MET A 91 -5.33 6.06 -3.41
C MET A 91 -6.12 6.71 -2.25
N MET A 92 -5.81 7.97 -1.92
CA MET A 92 -6.53 8.68 -0.84
C MET A 92 -7.99 8.92 -1.18
N LYS A 93 -8.32 9.13 -2.46
CA LYS A 93 -9.71 9.19 -2.93
C LYS A 93 -10.46 7.88 -2.68
N ILE A 94 -9.80 6.72 -2.88
CA ILE A 94 -10.38 5.40 -2.57
C ILE A 94 -10.66 5.28 -1.06
N VAL A 95 -9.67 5.59 -0.23
CA VAL A 95 -9.78 5.51 1.23
C VAL A 95 -10.88 6.43 1.75
N LYS A 96 -10.93 7.68 1.27
CA LYS A 96 -11.93 8.68 1.66
C LYS A 96 -13.34 8.31 1.18
N LYS A 97 -13.48 7.85 -0.06
CA LYS A 97 -14.78 7.41 -0.62
C LYS A 97 -15.35 6.21 0.12
N PHE A 98 -14.50 5.32 0.61
CA PHE A 98 -14.93 4.19 1.46
C PHE A 98 -15.44 4.66 2.83
N GLY A 99 -15.11 5.88 3.28
CA GLY A 99 -15.46 6.39 4.60
C GLY A 99 -14.55 5.82 5.71
N TYR A 100 -13.31 5.45 5.39
CA TYR A 100 -12.38 4.93 6.38
C TYR A 100 -12.03 6.01 7.41
N GLY A 101 -12.34 5.75 8.68
CA GLY A 101 -12.11 6.67 9.81
C GLY A 101 -11.01 6.23 10.78
N GLY A 102 -10.23 5.20 10.43
CA GLY A 102 -9.11 4.72 11.24
C GLY A 102 -7.79 5.43 10.94
N TYR A 103 -6.71 4.86 11.46
CA TYR A 103 -5.37 5.41 11.24
C TYR A 103 -4.81 5.02 9.88
N VAL A 104 -4.14 5.99 9.22
CA VAL A 104 -3.29 5.77 8.06
C VAL A 104 -1.85 6.02 8.49
N SER A 105 -1.08 4.95 8.62
CA SER A 105 0.35 5.01 8.98
C SER A 105 1.20 5.35 7.76
N ILE A 106 2.36 5.93 8.01
CA ILE A 106 3.35 6.26 6.97
C ILE A 106 4.41 5.18 6.97
N GLU A 107 4.75 4.70 5.78
CA GLU A 107 5.84 3.76 5.54
C GLU A 107 6.67 4.24 4.34
N TYR A 108 7.95 4.57 4.58
CA TYR A 108 8.88 4.94 3.52
C TYR A 108 9.88 3.81 3.32
N GLU A 109 9.96 3.26 2.11
CA GLU A 109 10.90 2.18 1.73
C GLU A 109 11.88 2.62 0.63
N GLY A 110 11.96 3.91 0.32
CA GLY A 110 12.90 4.42 -0.67
C GLY A 110 14.33 4.50 -0.13
N THR A 111 15.28 4.68 -1.06
CA THR A 111 16.72 4.81 -0.74
C THR A 111 17.30 6.16 -1.16
N SER A 112 16.50 7.01 -1.84
CA SER A 112 16.94 8.32 -2.37
C SER A 112 16.94 9.44 -1.32
N HIS A 113 16.31 9.23 -0.18
CA HIS A 113 16.25 10.18 0.94
C HIS A 113 16.60 9.47 2.24
N SER A 114 16.93 10.24 3.28
CA SER A 114 16.98 9.70 4.64
C SER A 114 15.58 9.22 5.06
N GLU A 115 15.51 8.30 6.03
CA GLU A 115 14.22 7.78 6.54
C GLU A 115 13.33 8.94 7.01
N MET A 116 13.90 9.92 7.74
CA MET A 116 13.16 11.06 8.27
C MET A 116 12.65 11.98 7.16
N ASP A 117 13.45 12.23 6.12
CA ASP A 117 13.03 13.06 4.99
C ASP A 117 11.96 12.34 4.15
N GLY A 118 12.12 11.04 3.90
CA GLY A 118 11.14 10.22 3.20
C GLY A 118 9.79 10.17 3.94
N ILE A 119 9.81 10.01 5.26
CA ILE A 119 8.61 10.07 6.11
C ILE A 119 7.96 11.47 6.03
N ALA A 120 8.74 12.54 6.06
CA ALA A 120 8.23 13.90 5.95
C ALA A 120 7.62 14.19 4.57
N LEU A 121 8.23 13.69 3.49
CA LEU A 121 7.71 13.76 2.12
C LEU A 121 6.38 13.02 2.01
N THR A 122 6.33 11.78 2.47
CA THR A 122 5.11 10.95 2.48
C THR A 122 3.98 11.63 3.24
N LYS A 123 4.29 12.20 4.41
CA LYS A 123 3.30 12.93 5.21
C LYS A 123 2.72 14.13 4.46
N ARG A 124 3.57 14.94 3.81
CA ARG A 124 3.12 16.08 3.01
C ARG A 124 2.24 15.64 1.85
N LEU A 125 2.68 14.64 1.09
CA LEU A 125 1.94 14.09 -0.06
C LEU A 125 0.57 13.52 0.37
N MET A 126 0.56 12.74 1.45
CA MET A 126 -0.68 12.17 2.00
C MET A 126 -1.70 13.25 2.38
N LYS A 127 -1.26 14.34 3.06
CA LYS A 127 -2.13 15.47 3.42
C LYS A 127 -2.67 16.17 2.18
N LYS A 128 -1.80 16.50 1.21
CA LYS A 128 -2.17 17.13 -0.07
C LYS A 128 -3.21 16.28 -0.84
N ALA A 129 -2.98 14.97 -0.91
CA ALA A 129 -3.88 14.04 -1.58
C ALA A 129 -5.22 13.88 -0.85
N TRP A 130 -5.23 13.89 0.49
CA TRP A 130 -6.44 13.84 1.29
C TRP A 130 -7.31 15.10 1.14
N GLU A 131 -6.70 16.27 1.11
CA GLU A 131 -7.40 17.55 0.92
C GLU A 131 -8.03 17.66 -0.48
N ALA A 132 -7.39 17.07 -1.49
CA ALA A 132 -7.86 17.05 -2.88
C ALA A 132 -8.89 15.94 -3.21
N ALA A 133 -9.13 14.99 -2.30
CA ALA A 133 -9.96 13.80 -2.54
C ALA A 133 -11.48 14.03 -2.37
#